data_3c8c7ccfaf66c9ce7971fbeb5fc4104d
#
_entry.id   3c8c7ccfaf66c9ce7971fbeb5fc4104d
#
_cell.length_a   1.000
_cell.length_b   1.000
_cell.length_c   1.000
_cell.angle_alpha   90.00
_cell.angle_beta   90.00
_cell.angle_gamma   90.00
#
_symmetry.space_group_name_H-M   'P 1'
#
loop_
_entity.id
_entity.type
_entity.pdbx_description
1 polymer ?
#
loop_
_entity_poly.entity_id
_entity_poly.type
_entity_poly.pdbx_seq_one_letter_code
_entity_poly.pdbx_strand_id
1 'polypeptide(L)'
;MSLKATITEHMKDAMRAKDAARLGTIRMLLAEIKRHEIDKLKSSEISDADVIAIIDKMIKQRKDSATQYEAAKRPDLADIEKAEIEVLNIYMPQPLSEAEIDVLIRQAINESGADSAAAMGKVMALLKPKLAGRADLTAVSAKVKALLAG
;
A
#
# COMPACT_ATOMS: atom_id res chain seq x y z
N MET A 1 14.00 10.36 -9.94
CA MET A 1 13.04 9.66 -10.84
C MET A 1 11.79 9.29 -10.05
N SER A 2 10.61 9.53 -10.60
CA SER A 2 9.37 9.17 -9.95
C SER A 2 9.19 7.65 -9.88
N LEU A 3 8.38 7.17 -8.94
CA LEU A 3 8.07 5.75 -8.83
C LEU A 3 7.41 5.22 -10.11
N LYS A 4 6.51 5.99 -10.70
CA LYS A 4 5.89 5.63 -12.00
C LYS A 4 6.95 5.45 -13.09
N ALA A 5 7.93 6.34 -13.16
CA ALA A 5 9.02 6.24 -14.15
C ALA A 5 9.87 4.99 -13.92
N THR A 6 10.18 4.68 -12.66
CA THR A 6 10.90 3.45 -12.29
C THR A 6 10.13 2.21 -12.72
N ILE A 7 8.83 2.17 -12.47
CA ILE A 7 7.95 1.05 -12.86
C ILE A 7 7.93 0.90 -14.38
N THR A 8 7.88 2.01 -15.12
CA THR A 8 7.92 2.00 -16.59
C THR A 8 9.23 1.42 -17.11
N GLU A 9 10.36 1.78 -16.51
CA GLU A 9 11.66 1.20 -16.89
C GLU A 9 11.71 -0.30 -16.58
N HIS A 10 11.18 -0.73 -15.44
CA HIS A 10 11.09 -2.15 -15.09
C HIS A 10 10.21 -2.94 -16.06
N MET A 11 9.17 -2.30 -16.62
CA MET A 11 8.36 -2.91 -17.67
C MET A 11 9.23 -3.23 -18.90
N LYS A 12 10.05 -2.28 -19.32
CA LYS A 12 10.97 -2.47 -20.46
C LYS A 12 12.00 -3.57 -20.17
N ASP A 13 12.52 -3.61 -18.94
CA ASP A 13 13.47 -4.65 -18.52
C ASP A 13 12.82 -6.04 -18.56
N ALA A 14 11.59 -6.17 -18.10
CA ALA A 14 10.85 -7.43 -18.15
C ALA A 14 10.57 -7.87 -19.59
N MET A 15 10.30 -6.92 -20.48
CA MET A 15 10.15 -7.21 -21.92
C MET A 15 11.47 -7.74 -22.50
N ARG A 16 12.59 -7.10 -22.21
CA ARG A 16 13.92 -7.53 -22.71
C ARG A 16 14.29 -8.90 -22.17
N ALA A 17 13.96 -9.17 -20.89
CA ALA A 17 14.24 -10.44 -20.24
C ALA A 17 13.25 -11.55 -20.64
N LYS A 18 12.20 -11.22 -21.39
CA LYS A 18 11.12 -12.14 -21.75
C LYS A 18 10.46 -12.79 -20.52
N ASP A 19 10.39 -12.03 -19.42
CA ASP A 19 9.74 -12.44 -18.19
C ASP A 19 8.25 -12.11 -18.27
N ALA A 20 7.47 -13.02 -18.82
CA ALA A 20 6.06 -12.81 -19.12
C ALA A 20 5.22 -12.56 -17.86
N ALA A 21 5.50 -13.27 -16.77
CA ALA A 21 4.76 -13.16 -15.51
C ALA A 21 4.98 -11.77 -14.89
N ARG A 22 6.23 -11.35 -14.78
CA ARG A 22 6.59 -10.04 -14.25
C ARG A 22 6.04 -8.92 -15.13
N LEU A 23 6.18 -9.05 -16.43
CA LEU A 23 5.67 -8.07 -17.39
C LEU A 23 4.15 -7.90 -17.26
N GLY A 24 3.42 -8.99 -17.16
CA GLY A 24 1.95 -8.96 -17.01
C GLY A 24 1.52 -8.21 -15.75
N THR A 25 2.17 -8.47 -14.63
CA THR A 25 1.87 -7.79 -13.36
C THR A 25 2.19 -6.30 -13.43
N ILE A 26 3.35 -5.94 -14.00
CA ILE A 26 3.74 -4.53 -14.16
C ILE A 26 2.76 -3.79 -15.08
N ARG A 27 2.32 -4.44 -16.15
CA ARG A 27 1.32 -3.84 -17.07
C ARG A 27 -0.01 -3.58 -16.37
N MET A 28 -0.46 -4.51 -15.52
CA MET A 28 -1.68 -4.31 -14.73
C MET A 28 -1.54 -3.12 -13.80
N LEU A 29 -0.38 -2.98 -13.15
CA LEU A 29 -0.09 -1.85 -12.27
C LEU A 29 -0.11 -0.53 -13.05
N LEU A 30 0.54 -0.46 -14.19
CA LEU A 30 0.56 0.75 -15.02
C LEU A 30 -0.83 1.12 -15.54
N ALA A 31 -1.66 0.13 -15.83
CA ALA A 31 -3.05 0.36 -16.23
C ALA A 31 -3.86 1.01 -15.10
N GLU A 32 -3.69 0.53 -13.86
CA GLU A 32 -4.35 1.11 -12.69
C GLU A 32 -3.87 2.54 -12.43
N ILE A 33 -2.56 2.79 -12.56
CA ILE A 33 -1.98 4.13 -12.44
C ILE A 33 -2.61 5.06 -13.47
N LYS A 34 -2.67 4.64 -14.72
CA LYS A 34 -3.25 5.44 -15.80
C LYS A 34 -4.73 5.73 -15.55
N ARG A 35 -5.48 4.76 -15.09
CA ARG A 35 -6.89 4.94 -14.75
C ARG A 35 -7.04 5.99 -13.64
N HIS A 36 -6.20 5.92 -12.62
CA HIS A 36 -6.20 6.90 -11.52
C HIS A 36 -5.89 8.31 -12.03
N GLU A 37 -4.89 8.44 -12.89
CA GLU A 37 -4.52 9.74 -13.49
C GLU A 37 -5.68 10.34 -14.28
N ILE A 38 -6.42 9.53 -15.03
CA ILE A 38 -7.56 9.99 -15.83
C ILE A 38 -8.75 10.35 -14.93
N ASP A 39 -9.11 9.44 -13.99
CA ASP A 39 -10.36 9.56 -13.22
C ASP A 39 -10.24 10.56 -12.07
N LYS A 40 -9.11 10.62 -11.40
CA LYS A 40 -8.93 11.41 -10.18
C LYS A 40 -8.11 12.67 -10.37
N LEU A 41 -7.11 12.63 -11.24
CA LEU A 41 -6.14 13.70 -11.42
C LEU A 41 -6.35 14.50 -12.71
N LYS A 42 -7.40 14.20 -13.48
CA LYS A 42 -7.70 14.86 -14.77
C LYS A 42 -6.48 14.90 -15.70
N SER A 43 -5.81 13.76 -15.82
CA SER A 43 -4.59 13.57 -16.62
C SER A 43 -3.34 14.30 -16.09
N SER A 44 -3.36 14.78 -14.85
CA SER A 44 -2.16 15.27 -14.17
C SER A 44 -1.27 14.10 -13.76
N GLU A 45 0.01 14.40 -13.53
CA GLU A 45 0.97 13.37 -13.14
C GLU A 45 0.70 12.86 -11.70
N ILE A 46 0.80 11.54 -11.53
CA ILE A 46 0.55 10.89 -10.24
C ILE A 46 1.74 11.06 -9.30
N SER A 47 1.47 11.25 -8.00
CA SER A 47 2.50 11.27 -6.97
C SER A 47 2.93 9.86 -6.58
N ASP A 48 4.14 9.75 -6.01
CA ASP A 48 4.63 8.47 -5.49
C ASP A 48 3.72 7.92 -4.38
N ALA A 49 3.19 8.79 -3.53
CA ALA A 49 2.25 8.38 -2.48
C ALA A 49 0.99 7.74 -3.06
N ASP A 50 0.45 8.30 -4.13
CA ASP A 50 -0.72 7.73 -4.81
C ASP A 50 -0.40 6.39 -5.46
N VAL A 51 0.79 6.26 -6.06
CA VAL A 51 1.24 4.97 -6.62
C VAL A 51 1.33 3.91 -5.53
N ILE A 52 1.90 4.24 -4.38
CA ILE A 52 2.01 3.32 -3.25
C ILE A 52 0.62 2.89 -2.77
N ALA A 53 -0.33 3.81 -2.69
CA ALA A 53 -1.71 3.50 -2.30
C ALA A 53 -2.39 2.53 -3.27
N ILE A 54 -2.17 2.71 -4.57
CA ILE A 54 -2.68 1.80 -5.61
C ILE A 54 -2.06 0.41 -5.44
N ILE A 55 -0.76 0.32 -5.26
CA ILE A 55 -0.04 -0.95 -5.07
C ILE A 55 -0.55 -1.66 -3.82
N ASP A 56 -0.70 -0.94 -2.72
CA ASP A 56 -1.20 -1.50 -1.46
C ASP A 56 -2.57 -2.14 -1.64
N LYS A 57 -3.48 -1.45 -2.32
CA LYS A 57 -4.81 -1.98 -2.65
C LYS A 57 -4.74 -3.23 -3.52
N MET A 58 -3.89 -3.21 -4.54
CA MET A 58 -3.70 -4.36 -5.43
C MET A 58 -3.16 -5.57 -4.67
N ILE A 59 -2.24 -5.37 -3.74
CA ILE A 59 -1.69 -6.43 -2.88
C ILE A 59 -2.79 -7.02 -2.00
N LYS A 60 -3.60 -6.19 -1.36
CA LYS A 60 -4.70 -6.64 -0.50
C LYS A 60 -5.72 -7.47 -1.27
N GLN A 61 -6.09 -7.03 -2.47
CA GLN A 61 -7.01 -7.77 -3.33
C GLN A 61 -6.45 -9.16 -3.68
N ARG A 62 -5.16 -9.24 -3.95
CA ARG A 62 -4.51 -10.51 -4.29
C ARG A 62 -4.36 -11.44 -3.10
N LYS A 63 -4.11 -10.90 -1.90
CA LYS A 63 -4.11 -11.70 -0.67
C LYS A 63 -5.47 -12.32 -0.42
N ASP A 64 -6.54 -11.56 -0.59
CA ASP A 64 -7.90 -12.07 -0.43
C ASP A 64 -8.20 -13.17 -1.47
N SER A 65 -7.83 -12.95 -2.73
CA SER A 65 -7.99 -13.94 -3.78
C SER A 65 -7.20 -15.22 -3.49
N ALA A 66 -5.94 -15.09 -3.07
CA ALA A 66 -5.10 -16.24 -2.73
C ALA A 66 -5.72 -17.06 -1.59
N THR A 67 -6.24 -16.40 -0.56
CA THR A 67 -6.92 -17.07 0.56
C THR A 67 -8.15 -17.84 0.07
N GLN A 68 -8.95 -17.24 -0.81
CA GLN A 68 -10.13 -17.90 -1.37
C GLN A 68 -9.75 -19.11 -2.24
N TYR A 69 -8.70 -19.00 -3.04
CA TYR A 69 -8.22 -20.12 -3.86
C TYR A 69 -7.66 -21.25 -3.00
N GLU A 70 -6.96 -20.95 -1.93
CA GLU A 70 -6.49 -21.98 -0.98
C GLU A 70 -7.67 -22.69 -0.31
N ALA A 71 -8.69 -21.96 0.11
CA ALA A 71 -9.90 -22.54 0.69
C ALA A 71 -10.66 -23.41 -0.32
N ALA A 72 -10.60 -23.05 -1.60
CA ALA A 72 -11.21 -23.82 -2.68
C ALA A 72 -10.34 -24.99 -3.18
N LYS A 73 -9.21 -25.23 -2.52
CA LYS A 73 -8.24 -26.29 -2.89
C LYS A 73 -7.66 -26.09 -4.30
N ARG A 74 -7.40 -24.83 -4.65
CA ARG A 74 -6.78 -24.44 -5.93
C ARG A 74 -5.45 -23.72 -5.67
N PRO A 75 -4.42 -24.45 -5.18
CA PRO A 75 -3.10 -23.86 -4.92
C PRO A 75 -2.44 -23.32 -6.20
N ASP A 76 -2.74 -23.87 -7.34
CA ASP A 76 -2.26 -23.41 -8.65
C ASP A 76 -2.64 -21.94 -8.90
N LEU A 77 -3.89 -21.58 -8.60
CA LEU A 77 -4.39 -20.21 -8.75
C LEU A 77 -3.90 -19.30 -7.62
N ALA A 78 -3.83 -19.82 -6.40
CA ALA A 78 -3.27 -19.07 -5.26
C ALA A 78 -1.81 -18.68 -5.51
N ASP A 79 -1.01 -19.55 -6.08
CA ASP A 79 0.41 -19.30 -6.37
C ASP A 79 0.59 -18.19 -7.40
N ILE A 80 -0.30 -18.08 -8.38
CA ILE A 80 -0.29 -16.96 -9.34
C ILE A 80 -0.49 -15.63 -8.61
N GLU A 81 -1.48 -15.57 -7.73
CA GLU A 81 -1.74 -14.37 -6.93
C GLU A 81 -0.55 -13.99 -6.05
N LYS A 82 0.07 -14.98 -5.41
CA LYS A 82 1.26 -14.76 -4.56
C LYS A 82 2.45 -14.26 -5.37
N ALA A 83 2.67 -14.79 -6.57
CA ALA A 83 3.75 -14.33 -7.45
C ALA A 83 3.53 -12.86 -7.86
N GLU A 84 2.30 -12.47 -8.14
CA GLU A 84 1.96 -11.07 -8.46
C GLU A 84 2.21 -10.16 -7.26
N ILE A 85 1.88 -10.62 -6.04
CA ILE A 85 2.17 -9.87 -4.80
C ILE A 85 3.68 -9.61 -4.67
N GLU A 86 4.52 -10.60 -4.95
CA GLU A 86 5.98 -10.43 -4.88
C GLU A 86 6.48 -9.34 -5.83
N VAL A 87 5.97 -9.29 -7.04
CA VAL A 87 6.32 -8.24 -8.01
C VAL A 87 5.91 -6.87 -7.51
N LEU A 88 4.68 -6.74 -7.01
CA LEU A 88 4.15 -5.48 -6.49
C LEU A 88 4.89 -5.01 -5.24
N ASN A 89 5.27 -5.96 -4.38
CA ASN A 89 5.88 -5.65 -3.08
C ASN A 89 7.28 -5.02 -3.20
N ILE A 90 7.94 -5.19 -4.34
CA ILE A 90 9.24 -4.56 -4.63
C ILE A 90 9.16 -3.03 -4.51
N TYR A 91 8.00 -2.46 -4.83
CA TYR A 91 7.80 -1.01 -4.83
C TYR A 91 7.28 -0.45 -3.51
N MET A 92 6.91 -1.32 -2.59
CA MET A 92 6.39 -0.90 -1.28
C MET A 92 7.54 -0.49 -0.36
N PRO A 93 7.36 0.58 0.43
CA PRO A 93 8.35 0.95 1.43
C PRO A 93 8.45 -0.14 2.50
N GLN A 94 9.57 -0.16 3.21
CA GLN A 94 9.79 -1.09 4.32
C GLN A 94 8.69 -0.89 5.37
N PRO A 95 8.08 -1.99 5.87
CA PRO A 95 7.14 -1.88 6.97
C PRO A 95 7.79 -1.27 8.20
N LEU A 96 7.04 -0.45 8.92
CA LEU A 96 7.48 0.11 10.18
C LEU A 96 7.41 -0.96 11.28
N SER A 97 8.39 -0.94 12.19
CA SER A 97 8.35 -1.76 13.40
C SER A 97 7.30 -1.21 14.37
N GLU A 98 6.86 -2.05 15.32
CA GLU A 98 5.93 -1.60 16.37
C GLU A 98 6.49 -0.43 17.18
N ALA A 99 7.80 -0.44 17.48
CA ALA A 99 8.46 0.65 18.18
C ALA A 99 8.40 1.96 17.40
N GLU A 100 8.66 1.91 16.09
CA GLU A 100 8.56 3.08 15.22
C GLU A 100 7.13 3.61 15.12
N ILE A 101 6.16 2.71 15.01
CA ILE A 101 4.72 3.05 14.99
C ILE A 101 4.34 3.75 16.30
N ASP A 102 4.76 3.23 17.45
CA ASP A 102 4.46 3.80 18.76
C ASP A 102 5.03 5.21 18.90
N VAL A 103 6.25 5.45 18.43
CA VAL A 103 6.86 6.79 18.40
C VAL A 103 6.03 7.76 17.56
N LEU A 104 5.62 7.33 16.38
CA LEU A 104 4.81 8.18 15.49
C LEU A 104 3.44 8.49 16.09
N ILE A 105 2.81 7.53 16.76
CA ILE A 105 1.53 7.71 17.43
C ILE A 105 1.67 8.76 18.56
N ARG A 106 2.68 8.63 19.38
CA ARG A 106 2.92 9.58 20.47
C ARG A 106 3.18 10.99 19.97
N GLN A 107 3.97 11.11 18.91
CA GLN A 107 4.22 12.40 18.26
C GLN A 107 2.92 13.01 17.72
N ALA A 108 2.09 12.22 17.07
CA ALA A 108 0.83 12.70 16.52
C ALA A 108 -0.16 13.13 17.62
N ILE A 109 -0.23 12.39 18.72
CA ILE A 109 -1.05 12.76 19.88
C ILE A 109 -0.57 14.10 20.45
N ASN A 110 0.74 14.24 20.59
CA ASN A 110 1.36 15.46 21.12
C ASN A 110 1.10 16.67 20.23
N GLU A 111 1.34 16.53 18.92
CA GLU A 111 1.13 17.58 17.94
C GLU A 111 -0.33 18.00 17.82
N SER A 112 -1.26 17.05 17.91
CA SER A 112 -2.70 17.34 17.81
C SER A 112 -3.29 17.95 19.07
N GLY A 113 -2.60 17.82 20.21
CA GLY A 113 -3.14 18.20 21.50
C GLY A 113 -4.28 17.32 21.96
N ALA A 114 -4.41 16.12 21.40
CA ALA A 114 -5.50 15.19 21.74
C ALA A 114 -5.39 14.72 23.19
N ASP A 115 -6.50 14.81 23.91
CA ASP A 115 -6.59 14.40 25.33
C ASP A 115 -7.72 13.39 25.57
N SER A 116 -8.45 13.02 24.53
CA SER A 116 -9.58 12.10 24.63
C SER A 116 -9.81 11.36 23.33
N ALA A 117 -10.59 10.27 23.39
CA ALA A 117 -10.98 9.50 22.23
C ALA A 117 -11.73 10.33 21.16
N ALA A 118 -12.41 11.40 21.57
CA ALA A 118 -13.10 12.29 20.66
C ALA A 118 -12.16 13.01 19.68
N ALA A 119 -10.89 13.15 20.02
CA ALA A 119 -9.88 13.78 19.17
C ALA A 119 -9.16 12.80 18.24
N MET A 120 -9.56 11.53 18.21
CA MET A 120 -8.92 10.49 17.41
C MET A 120 -8.80 10.84 15.93
N GLY A 121 -9.79 11.53 15.35
CA GLY A 121 -9.77 11.96 13.96
C GLY A 121 -8.60 12.87 13.63
N LYS A 122 -8.22 13.76 14.54
CA LYS A 122 -7.06 14.65 14.37
C LYS A 122 -5.75 13.86 14.37
N VAL A 123 -5.63 12.91 15.29
CA VAL A 123 -4.45 12.04 15.39
C VAL A 123 -4.29 11.22 14.12
N MET A 124 -5.35 10.58 13.66
CA MET A 124 -5.33 9.77 12.44
C MET A 124 -5.01 10.60 11.20
N ALA A 125 -5.50 11.83 11.12
CA ALA A 125 -5.19 12.73 10.02
C ALA A 125 -3.69 13.04 9.92
N LEU A 126 -2.99 13.15 11.06
CA LEU A 126 -1.53 13.33 11.10
C LEU A 126 -0.78 12.03 10.78
N LEU A 127 -1.32 10.88 11.16
CA LEU A 127 -0.66 9.57 11.00
C LEU A 127 -0.78 9.00 9.59
N LYS A 128 -1.93 9.15 8.94
CA LYS A 128 -2.18 8.53 7.63
C LYS A 128 -1.09 8.78 6.60
N PRO A 129 -0.62 10.03 6.37
CA PRO A 129 0.44 10.27 5.39
C PRO A 129 1.76 9.59 5.74
N LYS A 130 2.06 9.44 7.03
CA LYS A 130 3.32 8.85 7.51
C LYS A 130 3.30 7.32 7.49
N LEU A 131 2.11 6.72 7.60
CA LEU A 131 1.94 5.27 7.72
C LEU A 131 1.44 4.59 6.45
N ALA A 132 1.03 5.36 5.43
CA ALA A 132 0.47 4.81 4.21
C ALA A 132 1.42 3.79 3.57
N GLY A 133 0.92 2.55 3.36
CA GLY A 133 1.70 1.46 2.80
C GLY A 133 2.78 0.89 3.71
N ARG A 134 2.95 1.38 4.94
CA ARG A 134 4.00 0.95 5.87
C ARG A 134 3.47 0.32 7.17
N ALA A 135 2.18 0.41 7.40
CA ALA A 135 1.53 -0.14 8.59
C ALA A 135 0.05 -0.42 8.30
N ASP A 136 -0.52 -1.35 9.06
CA ASP A 136 -1.96 -1.62 9.02
C ASP A 136 -2.71 -0.53 9.79
N LEU A 137 -3.42 0.32 9.07
CA LEU A 137 -4.15 1.44 9.67
C LEU A 137 -5.24 1.00 10.63
N THR A 138 -5.84 -0.17 10.46
CA THR A 138 -6.84 -0.72 11.38
C THR A 138 -6.21 -1.03 12.74
N ALA A 139 -5.05 -1.68 12.75
CA ALA A 139 -4.31 -1.98 13.97
C ALA A 139 -3.82 -0.70 14.65
N VAL A 140 -3.34 0.27 13.86
CA VAL A 140 -2.90 1.58 14.37
C VAL A 140 -4.07 2.34 15.02
N SER A 141 -5.24 2.36 14.38
CA SER A 141 -6.45 2.97 14.92
C SER A 141 -6.81 2.40 16.29
N ALA A 142 -6.74 1.08 16.45
CA ALA A 142 -7.00 0.41 17.72
C ALA A 142 -6.02 0.86 18.80
N LYS A 143 -4.73 0.99 18.47
CA LYS A 143 -3.70 1.46 19.40
C LYS A 143 -3.95 2.92 19.81
N VAL A 144 -4.27 3.78 18.86
CA VAL A 144 -4.58 5.20 19.12
C VAL A 144 -5.77 5.31 20.05
N LYS A 145 -6.82 4.57 19.78
CA LYS A 145 -8.03 4.55 20.62
C LYS A 145 -7.72 4.13 22.05
N ALA A 146 -6.92 3.06 22.21
CA ALA A 146 -6.52 2.56 23.53
C ALA A 146 -5.70 3.60 24.30
N LEU A 147 -4.76 4.29 23.65
CA LEU A 147 -3.91 5.30 24.28
C LEU A 147 -4.72 6.55 24.67
N LEU A 148 -5.68 6.96 23.87
CA LEU A 148 -6.52 8.13 24.16
C LEU A 148 -7.58 7.84 25.22
N ALA A 149 -8.01 6.58 25.37
CA ALA A 149 -8.99 6.17 26.39
C ALA A 149 -8.35 5.98 27.75
N GLY A 150 -7.06 5.72 27.78
CA GLY A 150 -6.27 5.55 29.00
C GLY A 150 -5.67 6.86 29.48
#